data_68dbc0336c3c9eaa537443cf5450b4f7
#
_entry.id   68dbc0336c3c9eaa537443cf5450b4f7
#
_cell.length_a   1.000
_cell.length_b   1.000
_cell.length_c   1.000
_cell.angle_alpha   90.00
_cell.angle_beta   90.00
_cell.angle_gamma   90.00
#
_symmetry.space_group_name_H-M   'P 1'
#
loop_
_entity.id
_entity.type
_entity.pdbx_description
1 polymer ?
#
loop_
_entity_poly.entity_id
_entity_poly.type
_entity_poly.pdbx_seq_one_letter_code
_entity_poly.pdbx_strand_id
1 'polypeptide(L)'
;QAATSMGLGTTADNVGMVAVGVNNAAGIGDPTSNQYYYADGQYTGAPIGVAFVVGNGDVNSSNGLAGDNPSNAFVVNYDGSATLAGDLTVNSDLRLKANVTSLGNTLSRLLLIDGKKYTLKTDESVEKIGLLAQDIQKIFPELVNESGDEQGILSINYQGLVPILINAIKEQQKELKELKEEILNTKLKS
;
A
#
# COMPACT_ATOMS: atom_id res chain seq x y z
N GLN A 1 -10.56 -26.88 11.00
CA GLN A 1 -9.75 -25.64 10.85
C GLN A 1 -8.57 -25.99 9.95
N ALA A 2 -8.46 -25.38 8.77
CA ALA A 2 -7.37 -25.63 7.83
C ALA A 2 -6.43 -24.43 7.84
N ALA A 3 -5.17 -24.67 8.20
CA ALA A 3 -4.06 -23.72 8.05
C ALA A 3 -2.89 -24.46 7.42
N THR A 4 -2.05 -23.79 6.68
CA THR A 4 -0.91 -24.38 5.99
C THR A 4 0.37 -23.65 6.38
N SER A 5 1.36 -24.41 6.84
CA SER A 5 2.69 -23.90 7.19
C SER A 5 3.74 -24.65 6.37
N MET A 6 4.61 -23.93 5.65
CA MET A 6 5.66 -24.49 4.80
C MET A 6 6.98 -23.75 5.02
N GLY A 7 7.98 -24.45 5.55
CA GLY A 7 9.29 -23.90 5.82
C GLY A 7 9.82 -24.23 7.21
N LEU A 8 11.01 -23.72 7.53
CA LEU A 8 11.66 -23.98 8.79
C LEU A 8 11.11 -23.06 9.90
N GLY A 9 10.53 -23.64 10.96
CA GLY A 9 10.00 -22.87 12.08
C GLY A 9 8.82 -21.96 11.73
N THR A 10 8.10 -22.23 10.63
CA THR A 10 6.91 -21.46 10.28
C THR A 10 5.70 -21.93 11.08
N THR A 11 4.87 -20.95 11.50
CA THR A 11 3.64 -21.19 12.25
C THR A 11 2.47 -20.54 11.52
N ALA A 12 1.41 -21.31 11.26
CA ALA A 12 0.14 -20.81 10.75
C ALA A 12 -0.91 -21.00 11.86
N ASP A 13 -1.10 -19.98 12.68
CA ASP A 13 -1.90 -19.99 13.92
C ASP A 13 -3.32 -19.44 13.75
N ASN A 14 -3.64 -18.87 12.60
CA ASN A 14 -4.99 -18.45 12.26
C ASN A 14 -5.71 -19.45 11.36
N VAL A 15 -7.04 -19.50 11.45
CA VAL A 15 -7.88 -20.32 10.58
C VAL A 15 -7.73 -19.87 9.12
N GLY A 16 -7.42 -20.83 8.24
CA GLY A 16 -7.20 -20.55 6.82
C GLY A 16 -5.90 -19.82 6.49
N MET A 17 -5.05 -19.51 7.47
CA MET A 17 -3.76 -18.86 7.27
C MET A 17 -2.81 -19.73 6.43
N VAL A 18 -2.04 -19.08 5.56
CA VAL A 18 -0.90 -19.68 4.88
C VAL A 18 0.38 -18.98 5.33
N ALA A 19 1.32 -19.74 5.89
CA ALA A 19 2.63 -19.26 6.31
C ALA A 19 3.73 -19.96 5.51
N VAL A 20 4.65 -19.18 4.92
CA VAL A 20 5.79 -19.70 4.17
C VAL A 20 7.09 -19.02 4.59
N GLY A 21 8.23 -19.66 4.33
CA GLY A 21 9.54 -19.06 4.60
C GLY A 21 10.26 -19.65 5.81
N VAL A 22 10.91 -18.80 6.58
CA VAL A 22 11.72 -19.20 7.73
C VAL A 22 11.29 -18.43 8.95
N ASN A 23 11.00 -19.15 10.04
CA ASN A 23 10.81 -18.62 11.39
C ASN A 23 9.99 -17.32 11.44
N ASN A 24 8.74 -17.38 10.97
CA ASN A 24 7.84 -16.23 11.06
C ASN A 24 7.43 -15.98 12.52
N ALA A 25 7.18 -14.71 12.87
CA ALA A 25 6.59 -14.38 14.16
C ALA A 25 5.18 -14.98 14.26
N ALA A 26 4.97 -15.76 15.31
CA ALA A 26 3.65 -16.28 15.67
C ALA A 26 2.81 -15.21 16.39
N GLY A 27 1.50 -15.43 16.51
CA GLY A 27 0.63 -14.55 17.28
C GLY A 27 0.33 -13.21 16.61
N ILE A 28 0.45 -13.13 15.28
CA ILE A 28 0.05 -11.95 14.51
C ILE A 28 -1.47 -11.99 14.34
N GLY A 29 -2.13 -11.28 15.17
CA GLY A 29 -3.56 -11.39 15.39
C GLY A 29 -3.81 -12.14 16.69
N ASP A 30 -4.55 -11.57 17.59
CA ASP A 30 -4.93 -12.20 18.86
C ASP A 30 -5.73 -13.48 18.55
N PRO A 31 -5.20 -14.69 18.86
CA PRO A 31 -5.95 -15.93 18.64
C PRO A 31 -7.23 -15.97 19.49
N THR A 32 -7.34 -15.11 20.52
CA THR A 32 -8.55 -14.93 21.32
C THR A 32 -9.53 -13.96 20.68
N SER A 33 -9.07 -13.06 19.81
CA SER A 33 -9.90 -12.16 19.01
C SER A 33 -10.30 -12.74 17.66
N ASN A 34 -9.63 -13.81 17.21
CA ASN A 34 -10.06 -14.64 16.07
C ASN A 34 -11.27 -15.52 16.42
N GLN A 35 -12.17 -14.99 17.21
CA GLN A 35 -13.40 -15.68 17.54
C GLN A 35 -14.31 -15.64 16.31
N TYR A 36 -14.18 -16.67 15.45
CA TYR A 36 -15.26 -17.08 14.58
C TYR A 36 -16.38 -17.61 15.46
N TYR A 37 -17.23 -16.73 15.95
CA TYR A 37 -18.43 -17.14 16.66
C TYR A 37 -19.46 -17.63 15.64
N TYR A 38 -19.64 -18.92 15.61
CA TYR A 38 -20.85 -19.50 15.07
C TYR A 38 -21.94 -19.38 16.15
N ALA A 39 -22.68 -18.28 16.19
CA ALA A 39 -23.99 -18.31 16.79
C ALA A 39 -24.93 -18.86 15.71
N ASP A 40 -25.56 -19.99 15.98
CA ASP A 40 -26.55 -20.65 15.11
C ASP A 40 -26.04 -21.09 13.73
N GLY A 41 -24.72 -21.43 13.60
CA GLY A 41 -24.15 -21.88 12.33
C GLY A 41 -23.93 -20.79 11.29
N GLN A 42 -24.11 -19.53 11.64
CA GLN A 42 -23.89 -18.37 10.78
C GLN A 42 -22.57 -17.67 11.11
N TYR A 43 -21.88 -17.22 10.09
CA TYR A 43 -20.67 -16.41 10.20
C TYR A 43 -21.04 -14.99 10.69
N THR A 44 -20.66 -14.61 11.91
CA THR A 44 -21.11 -13.34 12.51
C THR A 44 -20.03 -12.25 12.61
N GLY A 45 -18.91 -12.39 11.92
CA GLY A 45 -17.84 -11.38 11.96
C GLY A 45 -16.93 -11.40 10.74
N ALA A 46 -16.34 -10.24 10.42
CA ALA A 46 -15.25 -10.18 9.47
C ALA A 46 -14.05 -10.99 10.00
N PRO A 47 -13.33 -11.75 9.14
CA PRO A 47 -12.13 -12.45 9.57
C PRO A 47 -11.09 -11.44 10.06
N ILE A 48 -10.70 -11.57 11.34
CA ILE A 48 -9.65 -10.75 11.94
C ILE A 48 -8.38 -11.61 11.93
N GLY A 49 -7.25 -11.02 11.54
CA GLY A 49 -5.96 -11.69 11.61
C GLY A 49 -5.27 -11.87 10.27
N VAL A 50 -4.22 -12.69 10.26
CA VAL A 50 -3.35 -12.89 9.11
C VAL A 50 -3.87 -14.00 8.21
N ALA A 51 -4.01 -13.69 6.92
CA ALA A 51 -4.35 -14.64 5.86
C ALA A 51 -3.10 -15.29 5.24
N PHE A 52 -2.05 -14.50 5.04
CA PHE A 52 -0.80 -14.95 4.42
C PHE A 52 0.40 -14.28 5.07
N VAL A 53 1.47 -15.03 5.31
CA VAL A 53 2.73 -14.51 5.83
C VAL A 53 3.93 -15.15 5.17
N VAL A 54 4.96 -14.34 4.91
CA VAL A 54 6.31 -14.79 4.56
C VAL A 54 7.23 -14.52 5.74
N GLY A 55 7.68 -15.57 6.42
CA GLY A 55 8.65 -15.48 7.50
C GLY A 55 10.07 -15.24 6.97
N ASN A 56 10.82 -14.41 7.67
CA ASN A 56 12.25 -14.14 7.42
C ASN A 56 13.05 -14.07 8.72
N GLY A 57 12.58 -14.72 9.77
CA GLY A 57 13.32 -14.86 11.03
C GLY A 57 14.64 -15.59 10.85
N ASP A 58 15.45 -15.57 11.89
CA ASP A 58 16.78 -16.18 11.88
C ASP A 58 16.73 -17.73 11.86
N VAL A 59 17.84 -18.30 11.43
CA VAL A 59 18.13 -19.73 11.51
C VAL A 59 19.32 -19.91 12.45
N ASN A 60 19.20 -20.81 13.41
CA ASN A 60 20.32 -21.17 14.25
C ASN A 60 21.41 -21.88 13.41
N SER A 61 22.54 -21.19 13.20
CA SER A 61 23.63 -21.66 12.32
C SER A 61 24.31 -22.93 12.82
N SER A 62 24.14 -23.29 14.11
CA SER A 62 24.79 -24.44 14.71
C SER A 62 24.04 -25.74 14.43
N ASN A 63 22.74 -25.72 14.27
CA ASN A 63 21.91 -26.92 14.12
C ASN A 63 20.92 -26.85 12.93
N GLY A 64 20.84 -25.74 12.22
CA GLY A 64 19.95 -25.56 11.09
C GLY A 64 18.45 -25.49 11.45
N LEU A 65 18.12 -25.30 12.72
CA LEU A 65 16.75 -25.12 13.19
C LEU A 65 16.36 -23.65 13.20
N ALA A 66 15.07 -23.36 13.46
CA ALA A 66 14.61 -21.99 13.68
C ALA A 66 15.37 -21.35 14.84
N GLY A 67 15.80 -20.11 14.67
CA GLY A 67 16.49 -19.32 15.68
C GLY A 67 15.52 -18.71 16.70
N ASP A 68 16.05 -17.86 17.56
CA ASP A 68 15.30 -17.27 18.68
C ASP A 68 14.58 -15.95 18.28
N ASN A 69 14.80 -15.46 17.06
CA ASN A 69 14.25 -14.19 16.57
C ASN A 69 13.28 -14.40 15.39
N PRO A 70 12.03 -14.81 15.67
CA PRO A 70 11.02 -14.92 14.64
C PRO A 70 10.67 -13.54 14.06
N SER A 71 10.52 -13.44 12.73
CA SER A 71 10.11 -12.21 12.07
C SER A 71 9.36 -12.48 10.77
N ASN A 72 8.69 -11.44 10.24
CA ASN A 72 7.89 -11.51 9.03
C ASN A 72 8.37 -10.48 8.01
N ALA A 73 8.67 -10.94 6.80
CA ALA A 73 9.01 -10.07 5.66
C ALA A 73 7.78 -9.44 5.03
N PHE A 74 6.71 -10.22 4.92
CA PHE A 74 5.46 -9.79 4.29
C PHE A 74 4.27 -10.43 4.99
N VAL A 75 3.26 -9.62 5.27
CA VAL A 75 2.02 -10.05 5.92
C VAL A 75 0.84 -9.52 5.11
N VAL A 76 -0.15 -10.35 4.86
CA VAL A 76 -1.47 -9.96 4.33
C VAL A 76 -2.52 -10.36 5.35
N ASN A 77 -3.36 -9.41 5.72
CA ASN A 77 -4.47 -9.61 6.64
C ASN A 77 -5.77 -9.92 5.90
N TYR A 78 -6.74 -10.50 6.59
CA TYR A 78 -8.05 -10.80 6.03
C TYR A 78 -8.86 -9.55 5.66
N ASP A 79 -8.55 -8.38 6.23
CA ASP A 79 -9.16 -7.11 5.85
C ASP A 79 -8.60 -6.52 4.55
N GLY A 80 -7.65 -7.23 3.91
CA GLY A 80 -6.98 -6.80 2.68
C GLY A 80 -5.80 -5.86 2.91
N SER A 81 -5.50 -5.48 4.16
CA SER A 81 -4.27 -4.73 4.45
C SER A 81 -3.04 -5.60 4.31
N ALA A 82 -1.91 -4.99 3.93
CA ALA A 82 -0.64 -5.68 3.84
C ALA A 82 0.49 -4.86 4.45
N THR A 83 1.46 -5.54 5.04
CA THR A 83 2.67 -4.93 5.60
C THR A 83 3.91 -5.59 5.00
N LEU A 84 4.85 -4.77 4.55
CA LEU A 84 6.18 -5.16 4.12
C LEU A 84 7.19 -4.66 5.15
N ALA A 85 8.07 -5.53 5.64
CA ALA A 85 9.07 -5.18 6.66
C ALA A 85 10.23 -4.33 6.12
N GLY A 86 10.47 -4.37 4.81
CA GLY A 86 11.52 -3.60 4.13
C GLY A 86 10.95 -2.63 3.10
N ASP A 87 11.82 -2.19 2.21
CA ASP A 87 11.46 -1.27 1.13
C ASP A 87 10.72 -1.99 -0.01
N LEU A 88 9.73 -1.32 -0.60
CA LEU A 88 9.11 -1.75 -1.84
C LEU A 88 9.86 -1.15 -3.03
N THR A 89 10.68 -1.97 -3.69
CA THR A 89 11.39 -1.58 -4.91
C THR A 89 10.62 -2.03 -6.15
N VAL A 90 10.33 -1.08 -7.04
CA VAL A 90 9.64 -1.34 -8.31
C VAL A 90 10.60 -1.13 -9.49
N ASN A 91 10.67 -2.12 -10.39
CA ASN A 91 11.51 -2.04 -11.57
C ASN A 91 11.12 -0.84 -12.45
N SER A 92 12.13 -0.01 -12.81
CA SER A 92 11.92 1.21 -13.60
C SER A 92 13.02 1.42 -14.66
N ASP A 93 13.70 0.36 -15.07
CA ASP A 93 14.76 0.38 -16.09
C ASP A 93 14.18 0.79 -17.46
N LEU A 94 14.91 1.66 -18.18
CA LEU A 94 14.53 2.10 -19.53
C LEU A 94 14.33 0.92 -20.50
N ARG A 95 15.11 -0.15 -20.35
CA ARG A 95 15.03 -1.35 -21.19
C ARG A 95 13.68 -2.08 -21.09
N LEU A 96 12.93 -1.83 -20.03
CA LEU A 96 11.60 -2.41 -19.80
C LEU A 96 10.45 -1.50 -20.28
N LYS A 97 10.79 -0.31 -20.85
CA LYS A 97 9.82 0.70 -21.22
C LYS A 97 9.85 0.96 -22.71
N ALA A 98 8.68 1.22 -23.28
CA ALA A 98 8.53 1.66 -24.67
C ALA A 98 7.78 3.00 -24.70
N ASN A 99 7.91 3.74 -25.82
CA ASN A 99 7.18 4.98 -26.08
C ASN A 99 7.32 6.01 -24.95
N VAL A 100 8.53 6.15 -24.40
CA VAL A 100 8.80 7.07 -23.29
C VAL A 100 8.66 8.52 -23.76
N THR A 101 7.73 9.25 -23.17
CA THR A 101 7.49 10.67 -23.45
C THR A 101 7.46 11.45 -22.15
N SER A 102 7.61 12.79 -22.26
CA SER A 102 7.45 13.67 -21.09
C SER A 102 5.98 13.77 -20.68
N LEU A 103 5.71 13.84 -19.37
CA LEU A 103 4.37 14.12 -18.84
C LEU A 103 3.88 15.55 -19.16
N GLY A 104 4.80 16.45 -19.56
CA GLY A 104 4.47 17.87 -19.75
C GLY A 104 4.08 18.57 -18.45
N ASN A 105 3.18 19.55 -18.55
CA ASN A 105 2.70 20.31 -17.40
C ASN A 105 1.66 19.51 -16.60
N THR A 106 1.88 19.46 -15.29
CA THR A 106 1.06 18.66 -14.38
C THR A 106 0.45 19.48 -13.23
N LEU A 107 0.98 20.67 -12.92
CA LEU A 107 0.58 21.48 -11.76
C LEU A 107 -0.92 21.82 -11.82
N SER A 108 -1.41 22.33 -12.92
CA SER A 108 -2.82 22.72 -13.08
C SER A 108 -3.79 21.55 -12.89
N ARG A 109 -3.42 20.37 -13.37
CA ARG A 109 -4.18 19.13 -13.18
C ARG A 109 -4.11 18.63 -11.72
N LEU A 110 -2.92 18.70 -11.12
CA LEU A 110 -2.70 18.28 -9.73
C LEU A 110 -3.53 19.11 -8.75
N LEU A 111 -3.67 20.43 -8.99
CA LEU A 111 -4.46 21.34 -8.16
C LEU A 111 -5.97 21.06 -8.18
N LEU A 112 -6.46 20.20 -9.07
CA LEU A 112 -7.84 19.75 -9.09
C LEU A 112 -8.07 18.54 -8.16
N ILE A 113 -7.01 17.96 -7.62
CA ILE A 113 -7.10 16.82 -6.70
C ILE A 113 -7.33 17.34 -5.27
N ASP A 114 -8.33 16.78 -4.61
CA ASP A 114 -8.62 17.06 -3.21
C ASP A 114 -8.43 15.81 -2.34
N GLY A 115 -7.57 15.93 -1.33
CA GLY A 115 -7.34 14.88 -0.34
C GLY A 115 -8.57 14.71 0.57
N LYS A 116 -8.94 13.48 0.87
CA LYS A 116 -10.12 13.14 1.65
C LYS A 116 -9.76 12.45 2.95
N LYS A 117 -10.54 12.72 4.00
CA LYS A 117 -10.66 11.88 5.17
C LYS A 117 -11.85 10.95 4.98
N TYR A 118 -11.72 9.71 5.39
CA TYR A 118 -12.78 8.72 5.28
C TYR A 118 -12.60 7.60 6.31
N THR A 119 -13.65 6.83 6.53
CA THR A 119 -13.59 5.53 7.20
C THR A 119 -13.97 4.44 6.22
N LEU A 120 -13.53 3.22 6.45
CA LEU A 120 -14.02 2.08 5.67
C LEU A 120 -15.42 1.68 6.16
N LYS A 121 -16.30 1.29 5.25
CA LYS A 121 -17.63 0.77 5.61
C LYS A 121 -17.57 -0.51 6.47
N THR A 122 -16.45 -1.22 6.40
CA THR A 122 -16.17 -2.41 7.22
C THR A 122 -15.65 -2.07 8.61
N ASP A 123 -15.11 -0.87 8.80
CA ASP A 123 -14.63 -0.36 10.09
C ASP A 123 -14.69 1.17 10.11
N GLU A 124 -15.75 1.69 10.69
CA GLU A 124 -15.99 3.13 10.82
C GLU A 124 -15.28 3.77 12.02
N SER A 125 -14.59 2.98 12.84
CA SER A 125 -13.88 3.47 14.02
C SER A 125 -12.52 4.11 13.69
N VAL A 126 -11.92 3.78 12.54
CA VAL A 126 -10.60 4.25 12.16
C VAL A 126 -10.67 5.23 10.99
N GLU A 127 -10.36 6.51 11.26
CA GLU A 127 -10.23 7.55 10.23
C GLU A 127 -8.95 7.33 9.41
N LYS A 128 -9.07 7.43 8.09
CA LYS A 128 -7.99 7.31 7.11
C LYS A 128 -7.93 8.56 6.23
N ILE A 129 -6.79 8.78 5.61
CA ILE A 129 -6.57 9.84 4.62
C ILE A 129 -6.20 9.21 3.28
N GLY A 130 -6.77 9.72 2.20
CA GLY A 130 -6.46 9.25 0.86
C GLY A 130 -7.19 10.04 -0.21
N LEU A 131 -7.26 9.45 -1.39
CA LEU A 131 -7.90 10.03 -2.58
C LEU A 131 -9.07 9.13 -3.01
N LEU A 132 -10.05 9.72 -3.69
CA LEU A 132 -11.12 8.96 -4.33
C LEU A 132 -10.69 8.57 -5.75
N ALA A 133 -10.75 7.28 -6.08
CA ALA A 133 -10.35 6.77 -7.38
C ALA A 133 -11.18 7.39 -8.51
N GLN A 134 -12.48 7.64 -8.28
CA GLN A 134 -13.38 8.29 -9.22
C GLN A 134 -12.98 9.73 -9.56
N ASP A 135 -12.37 10.46 -8.62
CA ASP A 135 -11.90 11.81 -8.87
C ASP A 135 -10.56 11.79 -9.61
N ILE A 136 -9.66 10.89 -9.23
CA ILE A 136 -8.40 10.68 -9.94
C ILE A 136 -8.63 10.23 -11.37
N GLN A 137 -9.59 9.35 -11.63
CA GLN A 137 -9.91 8.82 -12.96
C GLN A 137 -10.28 9.95 -13.96
N LYS A 138 -10.89 11.03 -13.49
CA LYS A 138 -11.23 12.19 -14.34
C LYS A 138 -10.01 13.02 -14.73
N ILE A 139 -8.95 13.01 -13.91
CA ILE A 139 -7.79 13.90 -14.04
C ILE A 139 -6.57 13.14 -14.57
N PHE A 140 -6.32 11.94 -14.02
CA PHE A 140 -5.20 11.04 -14.33
C PHE A 140 -5.73 9.60 -14.45
N PRO A 141 -6.49 9.27 -15.51
CA PRO A 141 -7.07 7.93 -15.67
C PRO A 141 -6.00 6.82 -15.70
N GLU A 142 -4.78 7.15 -16.13
CA GLU A 142 -3.63 6.24 -16.16
C GLU A 142 -3.15 5.77 -14.78
N LEU A 143 -3.60 6.41 -13.71
CA LEU A 143 -3.32 6.01 -12.33
C LEU A 143 -4.39 5.10 -11.72
N VAL A 144 -5.50 4.89 -12.42
CA VAL A 144 -6.64 4.13 -11.88
C VAL A 144 -6.75 2.79 -12.59
N ASN A 145 -6.85 1.74 -11.78
CA ASN A 145 -7.13 0.39 -12.26
C ASN A 145 -8.51 -0.04 -11.76
N GLU A 146 -9.26 -0.70 -12.62
CA GLU A 146 -10.53 -1.33 -12.27
C GLU A 146 -10.31 -2.82 -12.03
N SER A 147 -10.94 -3.37 -10.98
CA SER A 147 -10.92 -4.81 -10.76
C SER A 147 -11.64 -5.51 -11.91
N GLY A 148 -11.11 -6.65 -12.35
CA GLY A 148 -11.69 -7.44 -13.44
C GLY A 148 -12.91 -8.27 -13.04
N ASP A 149 -13.44 -8.07 -11.84
CA ASP A 149 -14.62 -8.76 -11.32
C ASP A 149 -15.91 -7.98 -11.60
N GLU A 150 -17.07 -8.57 -11.27
CA GLU A 150 -18.40 -7.97 -11.48
C GLU A 150 -18.61 -6.68 -10.67
N GLN A 151 -17.81 -6.42 -9.64
CA GLN A 151 -17.95 -5.25 -8.77
C GLN A 151 -17.29 -3.99 -9.36
N GLY A 152 -16.31 -4.14 -10.26
CA GLY A 152 -15.63 -3.03 -10.91
C GLY A 152 -15.00 -2.04 -9.94
N ILE A 153 -14.43 -2.53 -8.82
CA ILE A 153 -13.84 -1.67 -7.78
C ILE A 153 -12.61 -0.98 -8.33
N LEU A 154 -12.57 0.35 -8.20
CA LEU A 154 -11.45 1.18 -8.62
C LEU A 154 -10.35 1.22 -7.55
N SER A 155 -9.11 1.16 -8.00
CA SER A 155 -7.90 1.32 -7.18
C SER A 155 -6.95 2.36 -7.77
N ILE A 156 -6.11 2.98 -6.93
CA ILE A 156 -5.18 4.03 -7.33
C ILE A 156 -3.74 3.51 -7.22
N ASN A 157 -2.96 3.69 -8.28
CA ASN A 157 -1.52 3.58 -8.22
C ASN A 157 -0.92 4.85 -7.60
N TYR A 158 -0.81 4.88 -6.26
CA TYR A 158 -0.24 6.01 -5.54
C TYR A 158 1.22 6.30 -5.88
N GLN A 159 2.01 5.29 -6.26
CA GLN A 159 3.40 5.50 -6.68
C GLN A 159 3.49 6.31 -7.98
N GLY A 160 2.52 6.17 -8.86
CA GLY A 160 2.42 6.95 -10.09
C GLY A 160 2.18 8.45 -9.88
N LEU A 161 1.76 8.88 -8.68
CA LEU A 161 1.67 10.30 -8.33
C LEU A 161 3.06 10.96 -8.16
N VAL A 162 4.09 10.19 -7.82
CA VAL A 162 5.44 10.73 -7.58
C VAL A 162 5.99 11.52 -8.78
N PRO A 163 6.04 10.99 -10.01
CA PRO A 163 6.53 11.76 -11.17
C PRO A 163 5.64 12.97 -11.50
N ILE A 164 4.35 12.91 -11.24
CA ILE A 164 3.42 14.03 -11.41
C ILE A 164 3.76 15.15 -10.43
N LEU A 165 3.96 14.81 -9.15
CA LEU A 165 4.38 15.75 -8.10
C LEU A 165 5.74 16.38 -8.40
N ILE A 166 6.70 15.62 -8.91
CA ILE A 166 8.02 16.12 -9.31
C ILE A 166 7.88 17.19 -10.39
N ASN A 167 7.05 16.96 -11.42
CA ASN A 167 6.84 17.93 -12.47
C ASN A 167 6.10 19.17 -11.95
N ALA A 168 5.05 19.00 -11.16
CA ALA A 168 4.31 20.13 -10.57
C ALA A 168 5.20 21.03 -9.70
N ILE A 169 6.10 20.44 -8.88
CA ILE A 169 7.06 21.20 -8.09
C ILE A 169 8.04 22.00 -9.00
N LYS A 170 8.48 21.41 -10.11
CA LYS A 170 9.36 22.12 -11.06
C LYS A 170 8.63 23.29 -11.74
N GLU A 171 7.38 23.10 -12.11
CA GLU A 171 6.52 24.17 -12.67
C GLU A 171 6.34 25.30 -11.65
N GLN A 172 5.94 24.96 -10.43
CA GLN A 172 5.79 25.94 -9.34
C GLN A 172 7.09 26.69 -9.05
N GLN A 173 8.25 26.01 -9.07
CA GLN A 173 9.55 26.64 -8.86
C GLN A 173 9.87 27.63 -10.00
N LYS A 174 9.49 27.32 -11.23
CA LYS A 174 9.66 28.22 -12.38
C LYS A 174 8.79 29.47 -12.21
N GLU A 175 7.51 29.32 -11.90
CA GLU A 175 6.58 30.44 -11.66
C GLU A 175 7.07 31.34 -10.52
N LEU A 176 7.55 30.76 -9.42
CA LEU A 176 8.13 31.52 -8.30
C LEU A 176 9.38 32.31 -8.69
N LYS A 177 10.21 31.78 -9.58
CA LYS A 177 11.39 32.49 -10.08
C LYS A 177 10.99 33.66 -10.95
N GLU A 178 10.08 33.46 -11.88
CA GLU A 178 9.55 34.52 -12.78
C GLU A 178 8.93 35.64 -11.95
N LEU A 179 8.10 35.32 -10.96
CA LEU A 179 7.49 36.31 -10.07
C LEU A 179 8.52 37.11 -9.27
N LYS A 180 9.58 36.47 -8.77
CA LYS A 180 10.66 37.15 -8.07
C LYS A 180 11.42 38.12 -8.96
N GLU A 181 11.69 37.74 -10.19
CA GLU A 181 12.35 38.60 -11.19
C GLU A 181 11.46 39.81 -11.55
N GLU A 182 10.15 39.63 -11.69
CA GLU A 182 9.19 40.68 -11.92
C GLU A 182 9.13 41.71 -10.78
N ILE A 183 9.07 41.22 -9.54
CA ILE A 183 9.08 42.07 -8.34
C ILE A 183 10.39 42.89 -8.25
N LEU A 184 11.53 42.25 -8.52
CA LEU A 184 12.83 42.94 -8.48
C LEU A 184 12.89 44.05 -9.55
N ASN A 185 12.47 43.74 -10.77
CA ASN A 185 12.46 44.69 -11.87
C ASN A 185 11.51 45.88 -11.60
N THR A 186 10.40 45.66 -10.93
CA THR A 186 9.46 46.72 -10.55
C THR A 186 10.05 47.64 -9.48
N LYS A 187 10.74 47.07 -8.48
CA LYS A 187 11.43 47.84 -7.42
C LYS A 187 12.61 48.67 -7.94
N LEU A 188 13.27 48.26 -9.01
CA LEU A 188 14.38 48.99 -9.60
C LEU A 188 13.92 50.17 -10.48
N LYS A 189 12.64 50.19 -10.85
CA LYS A 189 12.04 51.26 -11.68
C LYS A 189 11.29 52.31 -10.86
N SER A 190 11.07 52.09 -9.57
CA SER A 190 10.46 53.01 -8.61
C SER A 190 11.54 53.83 -7.86
#